data_c98853a79fd560991d92848fd19848e3
#
_entry.id   c98853a79fd560991d92848fd19848e3
#
_cell.length_a   1.000
_cell.length_b   1.000
_cell.length_c   1.000
_cell.angle_alpha   90.00
_cell.angle_beta   90.00
_cell.angle_gamma   90.00
#
_symmetry.space_group_name_H-M   'P 1'
#
loop_
_entity.id
_entity.type
_entity.pdbx_description
1 polymer ?
#
loop_
_entity_poly.entity_id
_entity_poly.type
_entity_poly.pdbx_seq_one_letter_code
_entity_poly.pdbx_strand_id
1 'polypeptide(L)'
;YITRYKQQDVIVYKLNGDYLRTIELKNGIPHDGSIFNDEFIYTTVTGKIIKVNKKNESIKDIIDLNKFAVDDCSLGWCRGYNFCNDMNYVGFSRIRPTKFMENIKWLGSKINDKYKLKMPTRVEIYNKNFSKIVDTIELEKVGLNWIFSILKY
;
A
#
# COMPACT_ATOMS: atom_id res chain seq x y z
N TYR A 1 7.22 6.57 -13.82
CA TYR A 1 7.15 5.28 -13.11
C TYR A 1 5.72 4.74 -13.21
N ILE A 2 5.56 3.50 -13.65
CA ILE A 2 4.25 2.80 -13.77
C ILE A 2 4.34 1.49 -13.01
N THR A 3 3.52 1.32 -11.97
CA THR A 3 3.41 0.06 -11.24
C THR A 3 2.65 -0.98 -12.06
N ARG A 4 3.18 -2.21 -12.16
CA ARG A 4 2.51 -3.32 -12.82
C ARG A 4 2.12 -4.39 -11.82
N TYR A 5 0.82 -4.52 -11.66
CA TYR A 5 0.20 -5.39 -10.69
C TYR A 5 0.58 -6.88 -10.83
N LYS A 6 0.36 -7.45 -12.03
CA LYS A 6 0.59 -8.88 -12.27
C LYS A 6 2.07 -9.27 -12.25
N GLN A 7 2.93 -8.39 -12.72
CA GLN A 7 4.37 -8.59 -12.81
C GLN A 7 5.09 -8.30 -11.49
N GLN A 8 4.42 -7.62 -10.55
CA GLN A 8 4.98 -7.20 -9.25
C GLN A 8 6.24 -6.35 -9.40
N ASP A 9 6.19 -5.42 -10.34
CA ASP A 9 7.32 -4.56 -10.68
C ASP A 9 6.88 -3.14 -11.03
N VAL A 10 7.85 -2.29 -11.32
CA VAL A 10 7.66 -0.91 -11.76
C VAL A 10 8.42 -0.67 -13.04
N ILE A 11 7.73 -0.23 -14.09
CA ILE A 11 8.39 0.23 -15.32
C ILE A 11 8.77 1.70 -15.18
N VAL A 12 9.97 2.02 -15.61
CA VAL A 12 10.48 3.39 -15.70
C VAL A 12 10.56 3.80 -17.15
N TYR A 13 9.95 4.93 -17.47
CA TYR A 13 10.01 5.58 -18.77
C TYR A 13 10.74 6.91 -18.67
N LYS A 14 11.36 7.33 -19.76
CA LYS A 14 11.80 8.71 -19.96
C LYS A 14 10.60 9.62 -20.19
N LEU A 15 10.76 10.93 -20.07
CA LEU A 15 9.69 11.89 -20.32
C LEU A 15 9.18 11.89 -21.77
N ASN A 16 9.98 11.45 -22.72
CA ASN A 16 9.58 11.29 -24.12
C ASN A 16 8.81 9.98 -24.41
N GLY A 17 8.57 9.15 -23.38
CA GLY A 17 7.85 7.89 -23.50
C GLY A 17 8.71 6.66 -23.79
N ASP A 18 10.03 6.81 -24.00
CA ASP A 18 10.91 5.66 -24.21
C ASP A 18 11.00 4.81 -22.93
N TYR A 19 10.91 3.49 -23.10
CA TYR A 19 11.22 2.55 -22.02
C TYR A 19 12.67 2.72 -21.57
N LEU A 20 12.87 2.79 -20.27
CA LEU A 20 14.20 2.91 -19.68
C LEU A 20 14.65 1.62 -19.00
N ARG A 21 13.83 1.11 -18.06
CA ARG A 21 14.14 -0.11 -17.29
C ARG A 21 12.95 -0.57 -16.46
N THR A 22 13.13 -1.72 -15.81
CA THR A 22 12.17 -2.29 -14.85
C THR A 22 12.83 -2.42 -13.48
N ILE A 23 12.09 -2.06 -12.40
CA ILE A 23 12.47 -2.26 -11.01
C ILE A 23 11.64 -3.42 -10.46
N GLU A 24 12.27 -4.54 -10.15
CA GLU A 24 11.59 -5.70 -9.58
C GLU A 24 11.35 -5.53 -8.07
N LEU A 25 10.09 -5.65 -7.62
CA LEU A 25 9.73 -5.49 -6.22
C LEU A 25 9.62 -6.80 -5.44
N LYS A 26 9.51 -7.94 -6.10
CA LYS A 26 9.57 -9.36 -5.61
C LYS A 26 8.73 -9.74 -4.37
N ASN A 27 8.22 -8.80 -3.58
CA ASN A 27 7.63 -9.06 -2.26
C ASN A 27 6.23 -8.47 -2.05
N GLY A 28 5.52 -8.19 -3.11
CA GLY A 28 4.17 -7.68 -3.02
C GLY A 28 3.65 -7.14 -4.34
N ILE A 29 2.36 -6.94 -4.39
CA ILE A 29 1.65 -6.40 -5.55
C ILE A 29 1.61 -4.88 -5.38
N PRO A 30 2.46 -4.10 -6.09
CA PRO A 30 2.50 -2.66 -5.92
C PRO A 30 1.19 -2.03 -6.39
N HIS A 31 0.71 -1.05 -5.65
CA HIS A 31 -0.45 -0.24 -6.02
C HIS A 31 -0.03 1.19 -6.35
N ASP A 32 0.51 1.90 -5.38
CA ASP A 32 0.96 3.28 -5.51
C ASP A 32 2.44 3.40 -5.18
N GLY A 33 3.06 4.45 -5.72
CA GLY A 33 4.43 4.80 -5.39
C GLY A 33 4.57 6.29 -5.11
N SER A 34 5.41 6.62 -4.16
CA SER A 34 5.80 7.99 -3.84
C SER A 34 7.31 8.10 -3.73
N ILE A 35 7.81 9.32 -3.82
CA ILE A 35 9.23 9.61 -3.63
C ILE A 35 9.36 10.40 -2.35
N PHE A 36 10.21 9.92 -1.46
CA PHE A 36 10.57 10.65 -0.26
C PHE A 36 12.08 10.57 -0.04
N ASN A 37 12.75 11.71 -0.01
CA ASN A 37 14.21 11.81 0.00
C ASN A 37 14.85 10.99 -1.14
N ASP A 38 15.77 10.08 -0.81
CA ASP A 38 16.46 9.20 -1.75
C ASP A 38 15.80 7.80 -1.85
N GLU A 39 14.51 7.70 -1.56
CA GLU A 39 13.76 6.44 -1.59
C GLU A 39 12.52 6.54 -2.47
N PHE A 40 12.24 5.46 -3.19
CA PHE A 40 10.91 5.16 -3.68
C PHE A 40 10.18 4.36 -2.62
N ILE A 41 8.94 4.71 -2.34
CA ILE A 41 8.10 4.04 -1.35
C ILE A 41 6.85 3.54 -2.07
N TYR A 42 6.68 2.22 -2.10
CA TYR A 42 5.54 1.58 -2.75
C TYR A 42 4.62 0.99 -1.70
N THR A 43 3.32 1.28 -1.82
CA THR A 43 2.27 0.52 -1.12
C THR A 43 1.96 -0.75 -1.90
N THR A 44 1.65 -1.82 -1.21
CA THR A 44 1.20 -3.05 -1.84
C THR A 44 -0.23 -3.39 -1.43
N VAL A 45 -0.97 -4.01 -2.34
CA VAL A 45 -2.35 -4.44 -2.08
C VAL A 45 -2.45 -5.36 -0.85
N THR A 46 -1.38 -6.08 -0.55
CA THR A 46 -1.29 -7.02 0.57
C THR A 46 -0.92 -6.39 1.90
N GLY A 47 -0.90 -5.06 2.01
CA GLY A 47 -0.62 -4.36 3.27
C GLY A 47 0.86 -4.28 3.62
N LYS A 48 1.75 -4.21 2.62
CA LYS A 48 3.18 -3.97 2.84
C LYS A 48 3.59 -2.62 2.27
N ILE A 49 4.59 -2.01 2.89
CA ILE A 49 5.33 -0.86 2.36
C ILE A 49 6.71 -1.37 1.91
N ILE A 50 7.07 -1.13 0.66
CA ILE A 50 8.38 -1.49 0.10
C ILE A 50 9.17 -0.21 -0.12
N LYS A 51 10.31 -0.09 0.54
CA LYS A 51 11.25 1.02 0.36
C LYS A 51 12.38 0.58 -0.57
N VAL A 52 12.60 1.34 -1.61
CA VAL A 52 13.62 1.08 -2.63
C VAL A 52 14.58 2.26 -2.69
N ASN A 53 15.87 1.99 -2.65
CA ASN A 53 16.88 3.03 -2.80
C ASN A 53 16.82 3.62 -4.22
N LYS A 54 16.73 4.95 -4.33
CA LYS A 54 16.56 5.63 -5.61
C LYS A 54 17.80 5.53 -6.52
N LYS A 55 19.01 5.39 -5.96
CA LYS A 55 20.25 5.39 -6.74
C LYS A 55 20.54 4.03 -7.38
N ASN A 56 20.43 2.96 -6.59
CA ASN A 56 20.78 1.61 -7.04
C ASN A 56 19.57 0.68 -7.19
N GLU A 57 18.36 1.18 -6.93
CA GLU A 57 17.09 0.48 -7.07
C GLU A 57 16.98 -0.84 -6.27
N SER A 58 17.84 -1.01 -5.27
CA SER A 58 17.76 -2.14 -4.37
C SER A 58 16.64 -1.96 -3.34
N ILE A 59 15.98 -3.06 -2.97
CA ILE A 59 15.04 -3.06 -1.85
C ILE A 59 15.84 -2.81 -0.57
N LYS A 60 15.49 -1.74 0.13
CA LYS A 60 16.12 -1.33 1.38
C LYS A 60 15.38 -1.89 2.58
N ASP A 61 14.04 -1.91 2.52
CA ASP A 61 13.21 -2.35 3.64
C ASP A 61 11.83 -2.81 3.14
N ILE A 62 11.23 -3.76 3.86
CA ILE A 62 9.87 -4.23 3.63
C ILE A 62 9.15 -4.25 4.97
N ILE A 63 8.19 -3.34 5.12
CA ILE A 63 7.41 -3.20 6.34
C ILE A 63 6.07 -3.90 6.14
N ASP A 64 5.80 -4.94 6.92
CA ASP A 64 4.52 -5.63 6.91
C ASP A 64 3.57 -4.97 7.90
N LEU A 65 2.52 -4.31 7.39
CA LEU A 65 1.51 -3.64 8.20
C LEU A 65 0.48 -4.61 8.78
N ASN A 66 0.42 -5.85 8.28
CA ASN A 66 -0.52 -6.85 8.80
C ASN A 66 -0.25 -7.20 10.27
N LYS A 67 0.96 -6.91 10.78
CA LYS A 67 1.27 -7.03 12.22
C LYS A 67 0.39 -6.14 13.12
N PHE A 68 -0.27 -5.13 12.54
CA PHE A 68 -1.21 -4.24 13.24
C PHE A 68 -2.68 -4.59 13.00
N ALA A 69 -2.96 -5.61 12.18
CA ALA A 69 -4.33 -6.07 11.99
C ALA A 69 -4.90 -6.57 13.31
N VAL A 70 -6.13 -6.15 13.61
CA VAL A 70 -6.90 -6.74 14.71
C VAL A 70 -7.25 -8.17 14.32
N ASP A 71 -7.30 -9.07 15.29
CA ASP A 71 -7.57 -10.49 15.09
C ASP A 71 -8.72 -10.74 14.11
N ASP A 72 -8.49 -11.60 13.13
CA ASP A 72 -9.42 -11.99 12.07
C ASP A 72 -9.94 -10.86 11.15
N CYS A 73 -9.30 -9.67 11.16
CA CYS A 73 -9.65 -8.56 10.28
C CYS A 73 -8.66 -8.42 9.12
N SER A 74 -9.19 -8.22 7.91
CA SER A 74 -8.35 -7.75 6.78
C SER A 74 -8.14 -6.25 6.88
N LEU A 75 -6.89 -5.79 6.73
CA LEU A 75 -6.58 -4.36 6.67
C LEU A 75 -7.33 -3.64 5.55
N GLY A 76 -7.70 -4.34 4.49
CA GLY A 76 -8.26 -3.74 3.27
C GLY A 76 -7.17 -3.51 2.21
N TRP A 77 -7.53 -2.79 1.16
CA TRP A 77 -6.62 -2.44 0.07
C TRP A 77 -5.70 -1.31 0.51
N CYS A 78 -4.42 -1.60 0.70
CA CYS A 78 -3.44 -0.58 1.05
C CYS A 78 -3.18 0.31 -0.18
N ARG A 79 -3.53 1.58 -0.06
CA ARG A 79 -3.48 2.60 -1.13
C ARG A 79 -3.11 3.95 -0.57
N GLY A 80 -2.23 4.63 -1.28
CA GLY A 80 -1.76 5.94 -0.86
C GLY A 80 -0.80 5.89 0.33
N TYR A 81 0.24 6.66 0.19
CA TYR A 81 1.25 6.85 1.22
C TYR A 81 1.73 8.30 1.20
N ASN A 82 1.89 8.87 2.38
CA ASN A 82 2.57 10.15 2.54
C ASN A 82 3.37 10.15 3.85
N PHE A 83 4.44 10.92 3.86
CA PHE A 83 5.23 11.18 5.07
C PHE A 83 5.21 12.67 5.37
N CYS A 84 4.77 13.03 6.56
CA CYS A 84 4.68 14.40 7.00
C CYS A 84 4.85 14.50 8.54
N ASN A 85 5.57 15.50 9.03
CA ASN A 85 5.77 15.76 10.47
C ASN A 85 6.22 14.50 11.24
N ASP A 86 7.21 13.77 10.70
CA ASP A 86 7.74 12.52 11.26
C ASP A 86 6.70 11.40 11.46
N MET A 87 5.60 11.45 10.72
CA MET A 87 4.54 10.44 10.71
C MET A 87 4.33 9.87 9.31
N ASN A 88 3.98 8.59 9.26
CA ASN A 88 3.62 7.89 8.03
C ASN A 88 2.10 7.78 7.94
N TYR A 89 1.51 8.30 6.88
CA TYR A 89 0.08 8.23 6.59
C TYR A 89 -0.15 7.15 5.55
N VAL A 90 -0.93 6.14 5.87
CA VAL A 90 -1.21 5.01 4.97
C VAL A 90 -2.71 4.85 4.83
N GLY A 91 -3.18 4.85 3.58
CA GLY A 91 -4.59 4.68 3.25
C GLY A 91 -4.97 3.21 3.08
N PHE A 92 -6.14 2.84 3.60
CA PHE A 92 -6.75 1.54 3.43
C PHE A 92 -8.17 1.69 2.93
N SER A 93 -8.48 1.15 1.75
CA SER A 93 -9.85 1.09 1.25
C SER A 93 -10.49 -0.23 1.63
N ARG A 94 -11.76 -0.18 2.05
CA ARG A 94 -12.55 -1.36 2.40
C ARG A 94 -12.65 -2.35 1.23
N ILE A 95 -12.53 -3.64 1.51
CA ILE A 95 -12.80 -4.70 0.53
C ILE A 95 -14.31 -4.83 0.33
N ARG A 96 -14.79 -4.67 -0.91
CA ARG A 96 -16.21 -4.74 -1.23
C ARG A 96 -16.74 -6.17 -1.25
N PRO A 97 -17.95 -6.43 -0.70
CA PRO A 97 -18.57 -7.75 -0.77
C PRO A 97 -18.84 -8.25 -2.19
N THR A 98 -19.27 -7.35 -3.08
CA THR A 98 -19.65 -7.65 -4.47
C THR A 98 -18.51 -8.12 -5.36
N LYS A 99 -17.27 -7.87 -4.96
CA LYS A 99 -16.05 -8.32 -5.65
C LYS A 99 -15.23 -9.28 -4.80
N PHE A 100 -15.79 -9.82 -3.74
CA PHE A 100 -15.07 -10.65 -2.79
C PHE A 100 -14.43 -11.87 -3.45
N MET A 101 -15.15 -12.57 -4.33
CA MET A 101 -14.62 -13.75 -5.04
C MET A 101 -13.54 -13.38 -6.07
N GLU A 102 -13.65 -12.23 -6.72
CA GLU A 102 -12.59 -11.70 -7.59
C GLU A 102 -11.37 -11.31 -6.77
N ASN A 103 -11.59 -10.68 -5.64
CA ASN A 103 -10.53 -10.27 -4.71
C ASN A 103 -9.80 -11.45 -4.08
N ILE A 104 -10.50 -12.56 -3.77
CA ILE A 104 -9.89 -13.81 -3.29
C ILE A 104 -8.97 -14.40 -4.36
N LYS A 105 -9.40 -14.46 -5.62
CA LYS A 105 -8.55 -14.91 -6.72
C LYS A 105 -7.31 -14.03 -6.90
N TRP A 106 -7.41 -12.76 -6.52
CA TRP A 106 -6.33 -11.79 -6.61
C TRP A 106 -5.29 -11.91 -5.49
N LEU A 107 -5.74 -12.15 -4.27
CA LEU A 107 -4.87 -12.24 -3.09
C LEU A 107 -4.21 -13.62 -2.94
N GLY A 108 -4.58 -14.57 -3.80
CA GLY A 108 -4.10 -15.95 -3.73
C GLY A 108 -4.68 -16.71 -2.53
N SER A 109 -4.38 -17.99 -2.44
CA SER A 109 -4.92 -18.96 -1.45
C SER A 109 -4.60 -18.67 0.03
N LYS A 110 -4.03 -17.51 0.35
CA LYS A 110 -3.68 -17.14 1.74
C LYS A 110 -4.80 -16.44 2.50
N ILE A 111 -5.91 -16.10 1.84
CA ILE A 111 -7.09 -15.64 2.57
C ILE A 111 -7.92 -16.88 2.92
N ASN A 112 -7.61 -17.47 4.05
CA ASN A 112 -8.52 -18.41 4.72
C ASN A 112 -9.84 -17.67 5.02
N ASP A 113 -10.96 -18.44 5.09
CA ASP A 113 -12.30 -17.97 5.48
C ASP A 113 -12.36 -17.21 6.83
N LYS A 114 -11.24 -17.05 7.50
CA LYS A 114 -11.09 -16.36 8.79
C LYS A 114 -11.29 -14.85 8.73
N TYR A 115 -11.10 -14.19 7.58
CA TYR A 115 -11.27 -12.73 7.50
C TYR A 115 -12.73 -12.33 7.31
N LYS A 116 -13.57 -12.63 8.32
CA LYS A 116 -15.00 -12.30 8.30
C LYS A 116 -15.28 -10.82 8.54
N LEU A 117 -14.44 -10.13 9.28
CA LEU A 117 -14.60 -8.73 9.61
C LEU A 117 -13.79 -7.86 8.63
N LYS A 118 -14.44 -6.83 8.11
CA LYS A 118 -13.86 -5.87 7.17
C LYS A 118 -13.67 -4.55 7.88
N MET A 119 -12.44 -4.11 7.93
CA MET A 119 -12.16 -2.78 8.45
C MET A 119 -12.69 -1.69 7.50
N PRO A 120 -13.16 -0.55 8.02
CA PRO A 120 -13.65 0.57 7.22
C PRO A 120 -12.52 1.19 6.38
N THR A 121 -12.91 1.98 5.39
CA THR A 121 -11.98 2.85 4.65
C THR A 121 -11.44 3.90 5.61
N ARG A 122 -10.12 3.98 5.73
CA ARG A 122 -9.44 4.80 6.73
C ARG A 122 -8.03 5.19 6.30
N VAL A 123 -7.49 6.20 6.95
CA VAL A 123 -6.05 6.50 6.97
C VAL A 123 -5.52 6.13 8.34
N GLU A 124 -4.55 5.26 8.40
CA GLU A 124 -3.78 4.97 9.61
C GLU A 124 -2.51 5.81 9.64
N ILE A 125 -2.25 6.39 10.80
CA ILE A 125 -1.08 7.24 11.05
C ILE A 125 -0.12 6.44 11.91
N TYR A 126 1.05 6.14 11.36
CA TYR A 126 2.10 5.42 12.04
C TYR A 126 3.22 6.38 12.47
N ASN A 127 3.91 6.04 13.54
CA ASN A 127 5.13 6.74 13.87
C ASN A 127 6.23 6.50 12.81
N LYS A 128 7.29 7.27 12.84
CA LYS A 128 8.37 7.32 11.82
C LYS A 128 8.92 5.95 11.43
N ASN A 129 9.07 5.05 12.38
CA ASN A 129 9.67 3.72 12.17
C ASN A 129 8.64 2.59 12.03
N PHE A 130 7.35 2.89 11.88
CA PHE A 130 6.28 1.90 11.79
C PHE A 130 6.24 0.90 12.96
N SER A 131 6.57 1.34 14.18
CA SER A 131 6.52 0.48 15.35
C SER A 131 5.16 0.50 16.05
N LYS A 132 4.33 1.53 15.81
CA LYS A 132 2.97 1.65 16.36
C LYS A 132 2.07 2.51 15.50
N ILE A 133 0.77 2.25 15.55
CA ILE A 133 -0.27 3.18 15.09
C ILE A 133 -0.40 4.29 16.14
N VAL A 134 -0.34 5.54 15.68
CA VAL A 134 -0.48 6.73 16.53
C VAL A 134 -1.92 7.20 16.54
N ASP A 135 -2.59 7.15 15.35
CA ASP A 135 -3.97 7.59 15.19
C ASP A 135 -4.61 6.93 13.96
N THR A 136 -5.93 7.00 13.87
CA THR A 136 -6.72 6.45 12.75
C THR A 136 -7.84 7.41 12.38
N ILE A 137 -7.90 7.80 11.12
CA ILE A 137 -8.95 8.65 10.56
C ILE A 137 -9.93 7.78 9.78
N GLU A 138 -11.11 7.53 10.31
CA GLU A 138 -12.17 6.78 9.62
C GLU A 138 -12.88 7.64 8.58
N LEU A 139 -12.67 7.36 7.31
CA LEU A 139 -13.21 8.14 6.21
C LEU A 139 -14.67 7.81 5.88
N GLU A 140 -15.14 6.60 6.20
CA GLU A 140 -16.53 6.22 5.98
C GLU A 140 -17.50 7.06 6.83
N LYS A 141 -17.08 7.54 8.00
CA LYS A 141 -17.88 8.44 8.84
C LYS A 141 -18.22 9.78 8.16
N VAL A 142 -17.40 10.18 7.20
CA VAL A 142 -17.63 11.40 6.39
C VAL A 142 -18.07 11.09 4.96
N GLY A 143 -18.52 9.85 4.70
CA GLY A 143 -19.07 9.44 3.40
C GLY A 143 -18.01 9.05 2.35
N LEU A 144 -16.73 8.98 2.70
CA LEU A 144 -15.66 8.61 1.78
C LEU A 144 -15.37 7.10 1.86
N ASN A 145 -15.69 6.38 0.78
CA ASN A 145 -15.59 4.92 0.72
C ASN A 145 -14.34 4.39 0.01
N TRP A 146 -13.48 5.30 -0.50
CA TRP A 146 -12.29 4.96 -1.29
C TRP A 146 -11.15 5.92 -1.07
N ILE A 147 -9.94 5.39 -1.11
CA ILE A 147 -8.71 6.16 -1.19
C ILE A 147 -8.03 5.76 -2.51
N PHE A 148 -7.58 6.73 -3.29
CA PHE A 148 -6.75 6.51 -4.47
C PHE A 148 -5.30 6.91 -4.20
N SER A 149 -5.10 8.05 -3.53
CA SER A 149 -3.79 8.55 -3.14
C SER A 149 -3.90 9.44 -1.90
N ILE A 150 -2.77 9.69 -1.25
CA ILE A 150 -2.64 10.67 -0.16
C ILE A 150 -1.59 11.68 -0.60
N LEU A 151 -2.01 12.93 -0.76
CA LEU A 151 -1.15 14.02 -1.19
C LEU A 151 -0.96 15.01 -0.04
N LYS A 152 0.23 15.59 0.05
CA LYS A 152 0.48 16.73 0.91
C LYS A 152 0.05 17.99 0.15
N TYR A 153 -0.77 18.78 0.79
CA TYR A 153 -1.14 20.10 0.29
C TYR A 153 -0.22 21.17 0.88
#